data_2181f7332570270cf9ca4577eb910404
#
_entry.id   2181f7332570270cf9ca4577eb910404
#
_cell.length_a   1.000
_cell.length_b   1.000
_cell.length_c   1.000
_cell.angle_alpha   90.00
_cell.angle_beta   90.00
_cell.angle_gamma   90.00
#
_symmetry.space_group_name_H-M   'P 1'
#
loop_
_entity.id
_entity.type
_entity.pdbx_description
1 polymer ?
#
loop_
_entity_poly.entity_id
_entity_poly.type
_entity_poly.pdbx_seq_one_letter_code
_entity_poly.pdbx_strand_id
1 'polypeptide(L)'
;KTGEGKTLVSTLPAYLNGLAGKGVHIVTVNDYLARYHAEWMGRIHKWLGLEVGLIIPGLNERPEQKRREYGADITYGTNNEMGFDYLRDNMAQRLVDKVQRGHNFCIVDEVDSILIDEARTPLIISGRVGDAAKLYYRFASIVRSLTRDVDYEVEEDKRTVVPLEAGIDKVESALGVQNIYDDVSSNLVHQFTVALKAKELYKRDKDYIIQGGEVKI
;
A
#
# COMPACT_ATOMS: atom_id res chain seq x y z
N LYS A 1 -19.11 22.92 5.52
CA LYS A 1 -19.35 22.48 6.90
C LYS A 1 -20.03 21.12 6.91
N THR A 2 -19.89 20.37 7.99
CA THR A 2 -20.68 19.16 8.26
C THR A 2 -22.15 19.53 8.39
N GLY A 3 -23.06 18.70 7.88
CA GLY A 3 -24.52 18.94 7.93
C GLY A 3 -25.07 19.86 6.83
N GLU A 4 -24.24 20.39 5.93
CA GLU A 4 -24.66 21.30 4.85
C GLU A 4 -25.18 20.57 3.58
N GLY A 5 -25.39 19.26 3.64
CA GLY A 5 -25.93 18.48 2.53
C GLY A 5 -24.91 18.11 1.44
N LYS A 6 -23.61 18.06 1.76
CA LYS A 6 -22.55 17.70 0.81
C LYS A 6 -22.81 16.39 0.06
N THR A 7 -23.31 15.38 0.77
CA THR A 7 -23.63 14.07 0.18
C THR A 7 -24.65 14.15 -0.94
N LEU A 8 -25.70 14.97 -0.77
CA LEU A 8 -26.69 15.19 -1.83
C LEU A 8 -26.10 16.06 -2.96
N VAL A 9 -25.38 17.12 -2.63
CA VAL A 9 -24.75 17.99 -3.61
C VAL A 9 -23.74 17.24 -4.48
N SER A 10 -23.03 16.27 -3.92
CA SER A 10 -22.06 15.45 -4.65
C SER A 10 -22.67 14.64 -5.80
N THR A 11 -23.99 14.40 -5.79
CA THR A 11 -24.68 13.69 -6.87
C THR A 11 -24.66 14.47 -8.19
N LEU A 12 -24.61 15.81 -8.14
CA LEU A 12 -24.62 16.66 -9.34
C LEU A 12 -23.33 16.48 -10.16
N PRO A 13 -22.12 16.72 -9.60
CA PRO A 13 -20.89 16.49 -10.34
C PRO A 13 -20.63 15.01 -10.64
N ALA A 14 -21.08 14.09 -9.78
CA ALA A 14 -20.99 12.66 -10.02
C ALA A 14 -21.80 12.25 -11.25
N TYR A 15 -23.06 12.68 -11.35
CA TYR A 15 -23.91 12.43 -12.49
C TYR A 15 -23.33 13.03 -13.78
N LEU A 16 -22.95 14.30 -13.75
CA LEU A 16 -22.42 15.00 -14.92
C LEU A 16 -21.20 14.27 -15.50
N ASN A 17 -20.27 13.85 -14.66
CA ASN A 17 -19.08 13.16 -15.09
C ASN A 17 -19.32 11.66 -15.39
N GLY A 18 -20.34 11.05 -14.76
CA GLY A 18 -20.79 9.69 -15.02
C GLY A 18 -21.34 9.49 -16.43
N LEU A 19 -22.00 10.51 -16.99
CA LEU A 19 -22.54 10.48 -18.36
C LEU A 19 -21.47 10.20 -19.43
N ALA A 20 -20.20 10.48 -19.16
CA ALA A 20 -19.13 10.19 -20.09
C ALA A 20 -18.79 8.70 -20.18
N GLY A 21 -19.31 7.84 -19.30
CA GLY A 21 -19.02 6.41 -19.24
C GLY A 21 -17.59 6.04 -18.89
N LYS A 22 -16.77 7.01 -18.45
CA LYS A 22 -15.35 6.82 -18.13
C LYS A 22 -15.08 6.44 -16.68
N GLY A 23 -16.10 6.46 -15.83
CA GLY A 23 -16.04 6.16 -14.40
C GLY A 23 -15.80 7.36 -13.52
N VAL A 24 -16.58 7.41 -12.46
CA VAL A 24 -16.46 8.36 -11.36
C VAL A 24 -16.22 7.59 -10.08
N HIS A 25 -15.20 7.95 -9.31
CA HIS A 25 -14.94 7.38 -8.00
C HIS A 25 -15.40 8.34 -6.91
N ILE A 26 -16.21 7.85 -5.97
CA ILE A 26 -16.59 8.60 -4.77
C ILE A 26 -15.93 7.90 -3.59
N VAL A 27 -14.94 8.58 -3.02
CA VAL A 27 -14.02 8.04 -2.02
C VAL A 27 -14.36 8.60 -0.65
N THR A 28 -14.47 7.72 0.35
CA THR A 28 -14.72 8.10 1.74
C THR A 28 -13.83 7.29 2.69
N VAL A 29 -13.85 7.63 3.99
CA VAL A 29 -12.92 7.11 5.00
C VAL A 29 -13.24 5.70 5.50
N ASN A 30 -14.49 5.24 5.42
CA ASN A 30 -14.90 3.95 5.96
C ASN A 30 -16.00 3.27 5.16
N ASP A 31 -16.16 1.98 5.38
CA ASP A 31 -17.10 1.09 4.71
C ASP A 31 -18.57 1.44 5.00
N TYR A 32 -18.88 1.90 6.21
CA TYR A 32 -20.22 2.33 6.57
C TYR A 32 -20.68 3.50 5.70
N LEU A 33 -19.87 4.56 5.59
CA LEU A 33 -20.19 5.73 4.78
C LEU A 33 -20.24 5.37 3.29
N ALA A 34 -19.29 4.57 2.80
CA ALA A 34 -19.27 4.15 1.41
C ALA A 34 -20.56 3.38 1.05
N ARG A 35 -20.97 2.43 1.88
CA ARG A 35 -22.21 1.67 1.71
C ARG A 35 -23.44 2.57 1.81
N TYR A 36 -23.53 3.37 2.85
CA TYR A 36 -24.67 4.26 3.09
C TYR A 36 -24.87 5.26 1.94
N HIS A 37 -23.80 5.88 1.46
CA HIS A 37 -23.87 6.81 0.33
C HIS A 37 -24.23 6.09 -0.98
N ALA A 38 -23.65 4.91 -1.24
CA ALA A 38 -23.96 4.11 -2.42
C ALA A 38 -25.45 3.66 -2.44
N GLU A 39 -25.99 3.28 -1.28
CA GLU A 39 -27.38 2.87 -1.17
C GLU A 39 -28.35 4.05 -1.28
N TRP A 40 -28.04 5.16 -0.65
CA TRP A 40 -28.92 6.32 -0.60
C TRP A 40 -28.86 7.16 -1.86
N MET A 41 -27.69 7.64 -2.24
CA MET A 41 -27.48 8.46 -3.45
C MET A 41 -27.52 7.61 -4.73
N GLY A 42 -27.13 6.36 -4.64
CA GLY A 42 -27.19 5.42 -5.76
C GLY A 42 -28.60 5.21 -6.30
N ARG A 43 -29.64 5.44 -5.51
CA ARG A 43 -31.05 5.42 -6.00
C ARG A 43 -31.29 6.52 -7.04
N ILE A 44 -30.72 7.72 -6.80
CA ILE A 44 -30.82 8.86 -7.72
C ILE A 44 -30.09 8.51 -9.04
N HIS A 45 -28.86 8.03 -8.94
CA HIS A 45 -28.04 7.69 -10.11
C HIS A 45 -28.69 6.58 -10.95
N LYS A 46 -29.17 5.52 -10.30
CA LYS A 46 -29.87 4.41 -10.98
C LYS A 46 -31.18 4.85 -11.63
N TRP A 47 -31.94 5.74 -10.96
CA TRP A 47 -33.15 6.30 -11.55
C TRP A 47 -32.85 7.13 -12.79
N LEU A 48 -31.68 7.80 -12.82
CA LEU A 48 -31.19 8.56 -13.97
C LEU A 48 -30.48 7.68 -15.03
N GLY A 49 -30.47 6.35 -14.87
CA GLY A 49 -29.96 5.40 -15.85
C GLY A 49 -28.47 5.07 -15.74
N LEU A 50 -27.79 5.47 -14.66
CA LEU A 50 -26.38 5.14 -14.41
C LEU A 50 -26.22 3.91 -13.53
N GLU A 51 -25.17 3.12 -13.79
CA GLU A 51 -24.76 2.00 -12.96
C GLU A 51 -23.94 2.48 -11.74
N VAL A 52 -24.18 1.83 -10.60
CA VAL A 52 -23.51 2.16 -9.32
C VAL A 52 -22.84 0.92 -8.76
N GLY A 53 -21.52 1.01 -8.57
CA GLY A 53 -20.66 0.02 -7.94
C GLY A 53 -20.28 0.39 -6.51
N LEU A 54 -19.80 -0.62 -5.75
CA LEU A 54 -19.36 -0.45 -4.36
C LEU A 54 -18.11 -1.29 -4.08
N ILE A 55 -17.05 -0.63 -3.59
CA ILE A 55 -15.75 -1.23 -3.22
C ILE A 55 -15.49 -0.99 -1.74
N ILE A 56 -15.68 -2.03 -0.93
CA ILE A 56 -15.45 -2.04 0.52
C ILE A 56 -14.86 -3.38 0.96
N PRO A 57 -14.20 -3.46 2.14
CA PRO A 57 -13.66 -4.71 2.67
C PRO A 57 -14.73 -5.81 2.79
N GLY A 58 -14.35 -7.04 2.49
CA GLY A 58 -15.24 -8.21 2.61
C GLY A 58 -16.37 -8.29 1.59
N LEU A 59 -16.45 -7.37 0.64
CA LEU A 59 -17.45 -7.39 -0.43
C LEU A 59 -16.77 -7.50 -1.79
N ASN A 60 -17.30 -8.40 -2.64
CA ASN A 60 -16.83 -8.54 -4.04
C ASN A 60 -15.31 -8.77 -4.16
N GLU A 61 -14.72 -9.64 -3.33
CA GLU A 61 -13.26 -9.83 -3.25
C GLU A 61 -12.64 -10.48 -4.50
N ARG A 62 -13.43 -11.17 -5.33
CA ARG A 62 -12.92 -11.80 -6.55
C ARG A 62 -12.61 -10.75 -7.61
N PRO A 63 -11.49 -10.89 -8.35
CA PRO A 63 -11.10 -9.90 -9.36
C PRO A 63 -12.18 -9.57 -10.39
N GLU A 64 -12.95 -10.57 -10.83
CA GLU A 64 -14.04 -10.33 -11.78
C GLU A 64 -15.17 -9.49 -11.17
N GLN A 65 -15.48 -9.71 -9.91
CA GLN A 65 -16.49 -8.92 -9.19
C GLN A 65 -16.02 -7.49 -9.01
N LYS A 66 -14.77 -7.28 -8.55
CA LYS A 66 -14.19 -5.94 -8.42
C LYS A 66 -14.16 -5.21 -9.76
N ARG A 67 -13.77 -5.88 -10.86
CA ARG A 67 -13.81 -5.27 -12.20
C ARG A 67 -15.22 -4.81 -12.59
N ARG A 68 -16.24 -5.58 -12.25
CA ARG A 68 -17.62 -5.19 -12.48
C ARG A 68 -17.99 -3.93 -11.71
N GLU A 69 -17.63 -3.87 -10.43
CA GLU A 69 -17.89 -2.69 -9.59
C GLU A 69 -17.15 -1.43 -10.09
N TYR A 70 -15.86 -1.58 -10.47
CA TYR A 70 -15.10 -0.48 -11.10
C TYR A 70 -15.58 -0.16 -12.52
N GLY A 71 -16.23 -1.09 -13.20
CA GLY A 71 -16.85 -0.91 -14.51
C GLY A 71 -18.11 -0.03 -14.48
N ALA A 72 -18.75 0.14 -13.33
CA ALA A 72 -19.92 0.99 -13.18
C ALA A 72 -19.63 2.46 -13.50
N ASP A 73 -20.66 3.23 -13.85
CA ASP A 73 -20.54 4.67 -14.15
C ASP A 73 -20.05 5.46 -12.94
N ILE A 74 -20.53 5.08 -11.74
CA ILE A 74 -20.14 5.69 -10.47
C ILE A 74 -19.81 4.58 -9.49
N THR A 75 -18.60 4.60 -8.93
CA THR A 75 -18.15 3.62 -7.94
C THR A 75 -17.86 4.31 -6.60
N TYR A 76 -18.61 3.93 -5.60
CA TYR A 76 -18.37 4.31 -4.20
C TYR A 76 -17.35 3.36 -3.56
N GLY A 77 -16.48 3.86 -2.69
CA GLY A 77 -15.55 3.00 -1.98
C GLY A 77 -14.73 3.73 -0.93
N THR A 78 -13.96 2.95 -0.17
CA THR A 78 -13.02 3.50 0.79
C THR A 78 -11.67 3.84 0.14
N ASN A 79 -11.01 4.87 0.67
CA ASN A 79 -9.65 5.24 0.27
C ASN A 79 -8.69 4.05 0.33
N ASN A 80 -8.76 3.24 1.40
CA ASN A 80 -7.89 2.10 1.61
C ASN A 80 -8.10 1.00 0.57
N GLU A 81 -9.34 0.55 0.32
CA GLU A 81 -9.60 -0.50 -0.66
C GLU A 81 -9.23 -0.09 -2.08
N MET A 82 -9.61 1.13 -2.47
CA MET A 82 -9.23 1.66 -3.80
C MET A 82 -7.71 1.81 -3.94
N GLY A 83 -7.02 2.24 -2.88
CA GLY A 83 -5.57 2.33 -2.84
C GLY A 83 -4.88 0.96 -2.89
N PHE A 84 -5.37 -0.03 -2.15
CA PHE A 84 -4.85 -1.40 -2.22
C PHE A 84 -5.10 -2.05 -3.59
N ASP A 85 -6.24 -1.81 -4.20
CA ASP A 85 -6.51 -2.30 -5.56
C ASP A 85 -5.59 -1.64 -6.58
N TYR A 86 -5.31 -0.34 -6.45
CA TYR A 86 -4.33 0.35 -7.29
C TYR A 86 -2.93 -0.25 -7.15
N LEU A 87 -2.48 -0.54 -5.93
CA LEU A 87 -1.19 -1.17 -5.70
C LEU A 87 -1.14 -2.59 -6.29
N ARG A 88 -2.19 -3.39 -6.09
CA ARG A 88 -2.31 -4.74 -6.68
C ARG A 88 -2.28 -4.70 -8.21
N ASP A 89 -2.98 -3.75 -8.82
CA ASP A 89 -3.00 -3.55 -10.26
C ASP A 89 -1.63 -3.18 -10.84
N ASN A 90 -0.81 -2.42 -10.07
CA ASN A 90 0.56 -2.09 -10.48
C ASN A 90 1.53 -3.27 -10.35
N MET A 91 1.18 -4.31 -9.61
CA MET A 91 1.94 -5.56 -9.52
C MET A 91 1.44 -6.63 -10.51
N ALA A 92 0.32 -6.39 -11.19
CA ALA A 92 -0.26 -7.34 -12.13
C ALA A 92 0.65 -7.56 -13.33
N GLN A 93 0.92 -8.83 -13.66
CA GLN A 93 1.77 -9.20 -14.80
C GLN A 93 1.00 -9.18 -16.13
N ARG A 94 -0.33 -9.29 -16.10
CA ARG A 94 -1.21 -9.28 -17.27
C ARG A 94 -2.31 -8.25 -17.08
N LEU A 95 -2.70 -7.58 -18.17
CA LEU A 95 -3.78 -6.57 -18.13
C LEU A 95 -5.11 -7.15 -17.66
N VAL A 96 -5.38 -8.42 -17.93
CA VAL A 96 -6.61 -9.10 -17.49
C VAL A 96 -6.66 -9.31 -15.96
N ASP A 97 -5.56 -9.21 -15.26
CA ASP A 97 -5.51 -9.35 -13.81
C ASP A 97 -5.81 -8.02 -13.09
N LYS A 98 -5.79 -6.91 -13.79
CA LYS A 98 -6.17 -5.60 -13.25
C LYS A 98 -7.66 -5.52 -13.00
N VAL A 99 -8.03 -4.86 -11.90
CA VAL A 99 -9.44 -4.66 -11.53
C VAL A 99 -9.93 -3.24 -11.81
N GLN A 100 -9.05 -2.25 -11.68
CA GLN A 100 -9.39 -0.86 -11.99
C GLN A 100 -9.22 -0.58 -13.48
N ARG A 101 -10.08 0.29 -14.01
CA ARG A 101 -9.86 0.97 -15.29
C ARG A 101 -9.15 2.31 -15.06
N GLY A 102 -8.92 3.10 -16.09
CA GLY A 102 -8.31 4.41 -15.97
C GLY A 102 -9.07 5.34 -15.01
N HIS A 103 -8.36 6.28 -14.38
CA HIS A 103 -8.93 7.28 -13.49
C HIS A 103 -9.38 8.51 -14.30
N ASN A 104 -10.67 8.84 -14.24
CA ASN A 104 -11.24 9.97 -14.98
C ASN A 104 -11.64 11.13 -14.06
N PHE A 105 -12.46 10.84 -13.04
CA PHE A 105 -12.94 11.84 -12.09
C PHE A 105 -13.13 11.23 -10.71
N CYS A 106 -12.83 11.99 -9.66
CA CYS A 106 -13.10 11.56 -8.30
C CYS A 106 -13.69 12.68 -7.44
N ILE A 107 -14.49 12.28 -6.47
CA ILE A 107 -14.94 13.10 -5.35
C ILE A 107 -14.36 12.45 -4.10
N VAL A 108 -13.58 13.20 -3.32
CA VAL A 108 -13.03 12.74 -2.04
C VAL A 108 -13.83 13.41 -0.93
N ASP A 109 -14.59 12.62 -0.19
CA ASP A 109 -15.32 13.07 1.00
C ASP A 109 -14.43 12.87 2.25
N GLU A 110 -14.64 13.68 3.29
CA GLU A 110 -13.79 13.71 4.49
C GLU A 110 -12.29 13.86 4.15
N VAL A 111 -12.02 14.84 3.29
CA VAL A 111 -10.69 15.07 2.68
C VAL A 111 -9.60 15.39 3.69
N ASP A 112 -9.94 16.02 4.81
CA ASP A 112 -9.05 16.28 5.94
C ASP A 112 -8.55 14.98 6.57
N SER A 113 -9.45 14.03 6.81
CA SER A 113 -9.04 12.71 7.31
C SER A 113 -8.15 11.96 6.31
N ILE A 114 -8.54 11.94 5.03
CA ILE A 114 -7.82 11.15 4.01
C ILE A 114 -6.49 11.78 3.62
N LEU A 115 -6.46 13.08 3.34
CA LEU A 115 -5.28 13.74 2.76
C LEU A 115 -4.40 14.47 3.79
N ILE A 116 -4.84 14.59 5.04
CA ILE A 116 -4.06 15.22 6.11
C ILE A 116 -3.76 14.21 7.21
N ASP A 117 -4.78 13.70 7.91
CA ASP A 117 -4.58 12.88 9.10
C ASP A 117 -3.93 11.53 8.77
N GLU A 118 -4.42 10.84 7.72
CA GLU A 118 -3.92 9.55 7.27
C GLU A 118 -2.85 9.65 6.17
N ALA A 119 -2.53 10.86 5.68
CA ALA A 119 -1.65 11.05 4.52
C ALA A 119 -0.25 10.44 4.66
N ARG A 120 0.24 10.27 5.90
CA ARG A 120 1.55 9.68 6.20
C ARG A 120 1.49 8.19 6.49
N THR A 121 0.31 7.59 6.56
CA THR A 121 0.14 6.16 6.80
C THR A 121 0.30 5.41 5.48
N PRO A 122 1.38 4.63 5.28
CA PRO A 122 1.59 3.94 4.01
C PRO A 122 0.61 2.78 3.87
N LEU A 123 0.05 2.60 2.68
CA LEU A 123 -0.62 1.36 2.30
C LEU A 123 0.45 0.33 1.93
N ILE A 124 0.54 -0.76 2.71
CA ILE A 124 1.57 -1.78 2.51
C ILE A 124 0.90 -3.08 2.07
N ILE A 125 1.28 -3.59 0.89
CA ILE A 125 0.97 -4.95 0.47
C ILE A 125 2.18 -5.83 0.79
N SER A 126 2.05 -6.69 1.81
CA SER A 126 3.05 -7.71 2.11
C SER A 126 2.55 -9.07 1.60
N GLY A 127 3.25 -9.63 0.62
CA GLY A 127 3.07 -11.04 0.26
C GLY A 127 3.70 -11.93 1.35
N ARG A 128 3.05 -13.03 1.72
CA ARG A 128 3.73 -14.11 2.45
C ARG A 128 4.71 -14.78 1.49
N VAL A 129 5.93 -14.30 1.43
CA VAL A 129 7.00 -14.99 0.73
C VAL A 129 7.63 -15.93 1.74
N GLY A 130 7.24 -17.20 1.71
CA GLY A 130 7.77 -18.21 2.63
C GLY A 130 9.29 -18.34 2.62
N ASP A 131 9.91 -18.04 1.50
CA ASP A 131 11.37 -18.05 1.35
C ASP A 131 12.02 -16.71 1.76
N ALA A 132 11.32 -15.59 1.69
CA ALA A 132 11.85 -14.31 2.16
C ALA A 132 12.08 -14.31 3.68
N ALA A 133 11.23 -14.97 4.47
CA ALA A 133 11.45 -15.08 5.91
C ALA A 133 12.80 -15.74 6.22
N LYS A 134 13.15 -16.83 5.51
CA LYS A 134 14.45 -17.50 5.66
C LYS A 134 15.62 -16.57 5.31
N LEU A 135 15.43 -15.75 4.28
CA LEU A 135 16.44 -14.79 3.84
C LEU A 135 16.65 -13.69 4.89
N TYR A 136 15.59 -13.14 5.49
CA TYR A 136 15.70 -12.19 6.60
C TYR A 136 16.45 -12.76 7.78
N TYR A 137 16.14 -13.98 8.23
CA TYR A 137 16.87 -14.64 9.31
C TYR A 137 18.35 -14.86 8.96
N ARG A 138 18.64 -15.24 7.71
CA ARG A 138 20.00 -15.43 7.23
C ARG A 138 20.79 -14.12 7.26
N PHE A 139 20.23 -13.03 6.72
CA PHE A 139 20.86 -11.70 6.79
C PHE A 139 21.01 -11.21 8.23
N ALA A 140 20.00 -11.37 9.08
CA ALA A 140 20.11 -11.01 10.49
C ALA A 140 21.24 -11.76 11.21
N SER A 141 21.51 -13.02 10.85
CA SER A 141 22.64 -13.78 11.36
C SER A 141 23.99 -13.25 10.83
N ILE A 142 24.07 -12.97 9.53
CA ILE A 142 25.31 -12.48 8.89
C ILE A 142 25.70 -11.11 9.45
N VAL A 143 24.76 -10.16 9.52
CA VAL A 143 25.07 -8.79 9.97
C VAL A 143 25.50 -8.71 11.43
N ARG A 144 25.17 -9.71 12.26
CA ARG A 144 25.67 -9.78 13.66
C ARG A 144 27.19 -9.92 13.72
N SER A 145 27.80 -10.59 12.74
CA SER A 145 29.26 -10.79 12.67
C SER A 145 30.00 -9.61 12.06
N LEU A 146 29.30 -8.65 11.46
CA LEU A 146 29.90 -7.47 10.85
C LEU A 146 30.23 -6.40 11.89
N THR A 147 31.34 -5.69 11.67
CA THR A 147 31.86 -4.67 12.59
C THR A 147 31.69 -3.28 12.01
N ARG A 148 31.15 -2.36 12.82
CA ARG A 148 31.01 -0.94 12.46
C ARG A 148 32.41 -0.34 12.17
N ASP A 149 32.48 0.59 11.22
CA ASP A 149 33.64 1.33 10.76
C ASP A 149 34.73 0.44 10.08
N VAL A 150 34.44 -0.84 9.87
CA VAL A 150 35.24 -1.81 9.11
C VAL A 150 34.43 -2.40 7.95
N ASP A 151 33.24 -2.86 8.24
CA ASP A 151 32.35 -3.55 7.28
C ASP A 151 31.22 -2.65 6.79
N TYR A 152 30.87 -1.62 7.54
CA TYR A 152 29.84 -0.63 7.20
C TYR A 152 30.04 0.64 8.05
N GLU A 153 29.56 1.77 7.54
CA GLU A 153 29.51 3.05 8.23
C GLU A 153 28.08 3.42 8.62
N VAL A 154 27.93 4.16 9.74
CA VAL A 154 26.63 4.63 10.25
C VAL A 154 26.63 6.14 10.30
N GLU A 155 25.77 6.78 9.51
CA GLU A 155 25.50 8.21 9.56
C GLU A 155 24.24 8.44 10.42
N GLU A 156 24.42 8.68 11.71
CA GLU A 156 23.31 8.79 12.67
C GLU A 156 22.39 9.97 12.34
N ASP A 157 22.95 11.10 11.95
CA ASP A 157 22.19 12.31 11.61
C ASP A 157 21.24 12.10 10.41
N LYS A 158 21.65 11.31 9.45
CA LYS A 158 20.86 10.96 8.27
C LYS A 158 20.05 9.68 8.43
N ARG A 159 20.22 8.97 9.55
CA ARG A 159 19.64 7.64 9.80
C ARG A 159 19.94 6.67 8.63
N THR A 160 21.19 6.66 8.17
CA THR A 160 21.64 5.85 7.04
C THR A 160 22.78 4.93 7.47
N VAL A 161 22.78 3.73 6.92
CA VAL A 161 23.89 2.77 7.06
C VAL A 161 24.40 2.43 5.67
N VAL A 162 25.70 2.60 5.46
CA VAL A 162 26.36 2.39 4.17
C VAL A 162 27.29 1.19 4.29
N PRO A 163 27.06 0.09 3.53
CA PRO A 163 28.00 -1.03 3.45
C PRO A 163 29.34 -0.60 2.86
N LEU A 164 30.42 -1.10 3.43
CA LEU A 164 31.76 -0.98 2.88
C LEU A 164 32.15 -2.26 2.10
N GLU A 165 33.17 -2.18 1.25
CA GLU A 165 33.64 -3.28 0.41
C GLU A 165 33.91 -4.56 1.22
N ALA A 166 34.62 -4.44 2.34
CA ALA A 166 34.91 -5.55 3.24
C ALA A 166 33.65 -6.23 3.81
N GLY A 167 32.59 -5.46 4.05
CA GLY A 167 31.28 -5.98 4.48
C GLY A 167 30.53 -6.69 3.37
N ILE A 168 30.61 -6.17 2.15
CA ILE A 168 30.02 -6.78 0.95
C ILE A 168 30.66 -8.14 0.70
N ASP A 169 31.99 -8.23 0.67
CA ASP A 169 32.77 -9.47 0.46
C ASP A 169 32.37 -10.55 1.47
N LYS A 170 32.22 -10.18 2.75
CA LYS A 170 31.80 -11.11 3.81
C LYS A 170 30.38 -11.63 3.58
N VAL A 171 29.46 -10.75 3.15
CA VAL A 171 28.08 -11.13 2.86
C VAL A 171 28.00 -12.04 1.64
N GLU A 172 28.72 -11.72 0.56
CA GLU A 172 28.81 -12.55 -0.64
C GLU A 172 29.34 -13.94 -0.34
N SER A 173 30.43 -14.01 0.44
CA SER A 173 31.00 -15.27 0.89
C SER A 173 30.02 -16.09 1.73
N ALA A 174 29.30 -15.45 2.66
CA ALA A 174 28.31 -16.11 3.53
C ALA A 174 27.05 -16.57 2.78
N LEU A 175 26.68 -15.86 1.72
CA LEU A 175 25.55 -16.21 0.86
C LEU A 175 25.91 -17.22 -0.24
N GLY A 176 27.22 -17.33 -0.58
CA GLY A 176 27.70 -18.15 -1.68
C GLY A 176 27.41 -17.55 -3.06
N VAL A 177 27.34 -16.23 -3.15
CA VAL A 177 27.12 -15.48 -4.40
C VAL A 177 28.41 -14.77 -4.80
N GLN A 178 28.62 -14.55 -6.11
CA GLN A 178 29.81 -13.87 -6.61
C GLN A 178 29.66 -12.35 -6.58
N ASN A 179 28.44 -11.83 -6.73
CA ASN A 179 28.16 -10.41 -6.70
C ASN A 179 26.72 -10.18 -6.23
N ILE A 180 26.57 -9.48 -5.11
CA ILE A 180 25.27 -9.19 -4.50
C ILE A 180 24.42 -8.26 -5.37
N TYR A 181 25.01 -7.53 -6.32
CA TYR A 181 24.35 -6.58 -7.21
C TYR A 181 23.82 -7.22 -8.49
N ASP A 182 24.29 -8.40 -8.86
CA ASP A 182 23.92 -9.07 -10.12
C ASP A 182 22.52 -9.69 -10.08
N ASP A 183 22.04 -10.05 -8.89
CA ASP A 183 20.72 -10.68 -8.71
C ASP A 183 19.64 -9.65 -8.39
N VAL A 184 19.12 -9.02 -9.44
CA VAL A 184 18.03 -8.04 -9.34
C VAL A 184 16.73 -8.70 -8.84
N SER A 185 16.56 -10.00 -9.03
CA SER A 185 15.34 -10.73 -8.68
C SER A 185 15.21 -11.02 -7.18
N SER A 186 16.33 -11.22 -6.48
CA SER A 186 16.37 -11.55 -5.06
C SER A 186 16.49 -10.34 -4.15
N ASN A 187 16.75 -9.16 -4.70
CA ASN A 187 16.87 -7.89 -3.96
C ASN A 187 17.83 -7.96 -2.74
N LEU A 188 18.95 -8.72 -2.89
CA LEU A 188 19.89 -9.02 -1.81
C LEU A 188 20.50 -7.76 -1.18
N VAL A 189 20.82 -6.76 -2.00
CA VAL A 189 21.34 -5.46 -1.53
C VAL A 189 20.36 -4.76 -0.59
N HIS A 190 19.09 -4.76 -0.95
CA HIS A 190 18.04 -4.19 -0.11
C HIS A 190 17.93 -4.94 1.23
N GLN A 191 17.89 -6.28 1.19
CA GLN A 191 17.83 -7.11 2.39
C GLN A 191 19.03 -6.89 3.32
N PHE A 192 20.23 -6.78 2.75
CA PHE A 192 21.44 -6.46 3.49
C PHE A 192 21.35 -5.10 4.17
N THR A 193 20.97 -4.06 3.41
CA THR A 193 20.83 -2.69 3.95
C THR A 193 19.77 -2.62 5.04
N VAL A 194 18.64 -3.28 4.87
CA VAL A 194 17.55 -3.35 5.88
C VAL A 194 18.03 -4.06 7.14
N ALA A 195 18.77 -5.15 7.01
CA ALA A 195 19.31 -5.88 8.16
C ALA A 195 20.33 -5.05 8.95
N LEU A 196 21.21 -4.30 8.27
CA LEU A 196 22.14 -3.37 8.90
C LEU A 196 21.40 -2.22 9.61
N LYS A 197 20.40 -1.62 8.97
CA LYS A 197 19.56 -0.59 9.60
C LYS A 197 18.86 -1.13 10.84
N ALA A 198 18.30 -2.34 10.77
CA ALA A 198 17.66 -2.98 11.92
C ALA A 198 18.64 -3.18 13.10
N LYS A 199 19.90 -3.53 12.82
CA LYS A 199 20.95 -3.70 13.84
C LYS A 199 21.36 -2.38 14.49
N GLU A 200 21.58 -1.33 13.71
CA GLU A 200 22.23 -0.11 14.17
C GLU A 200 21.25 1.01 14.57
N LEU A 201 20.14 1.16 13.86
CA LEU A 201 19.27 2.33 13.99
C LEU A 201 18.01 2.07 14.80
N TYR A 202 17.64 0.81 15.04
CA TYR A 202 16.45 0.45 15.80
C TYR A 202 16.82 -0.18 17.13
N LYS A 203 16.60 0.55 18.22
CA LYS A 203 16.95 0.13 19.58
C LYS A 203 15.72 -0.27 20.37
N ARG A 204 15.80 -1.44 21.03
CA ARG A 204 14.75 -1.90 21.92
C ARG A 204 14.53 -0.89 23.04
N ASP A 205 13.27 -0.73 23.45
CA ASP A 205 12.80 0.18 24.50
C ASP A 205 12.97 1.68 24.17
N LYS A 206 13.42 2.00 22.94
CA LYS A 206 13.46 3.35 22.38
C LYS A 206 12.64 3.45 21.07
N ASP A 207 12.92 2.59 20.13
CA ASP A 207 12.27 2.60 18.80
C ASP A 207 11.21 1.49 18.69
N TYR A 208 11.29 0.45 19.52
CA TYR A 208 10.32 -0.64 19.60
C TYR A 208 10.31 -1.32 20.97
N ILE A 209 9.19 -1.96 21.30
CA ILE A 209 9.05 -2.80 22.50
C ILE A 209 8.69 -4.23 22.11
N ILE A 210 8.96 -5.19 23.00
CA ILE A 210 8.50 -6.58 22.83
C ILE A 210 7.38 -6.83 23.84
N GLN A 211 6.19 -7.12 23.36
CA GLN A 211 5.03 -7.43 24.18
C GLN A 211 4.35 -8.71 23.68
N GLY A 212 4.20 -9.70 24.56
CA GLY A 212 3.59 -10.98 24.18
C GLY A 212 4.39 -11.79 23.14
N GLY A 213 5.71 -11.54 23.01
CA GLY A 213 6.57 -12.19 22.00
C GLY A 213 6.55 -11.51 20.63
N GLU A 214 5.80 -10.43 20.47
CA GLU A 214 5.69 -9.63 19.24
C GLU A 214 6.41 -8.28 19.37
N VAL A 215 7.00 -7.82 18.26
CA VAL A 215 7.60 -6.48 18.16
C VAL A 215 6.49 -5.46 17.90
N LYS A 216 6.41 -4.44 18.74
CA LYS A 216 5.53 -3.28 18.58
C LYS A 216 6.35 -2.02 18.44
N ILE A 217 6.12 -1.28 17.36
CA ILE A 217 6.76 0.01 17.07
C ILE A 217 5.97 1.14 17.68
#